data_ced1cf199a8d32671f59ddb7e717d953
#
_entry.id   ced1cf199a8d32671f59ddb7e717d953
#
_cell.length_a   1.000
_cell.length_b   1.000
_cell.length_c   1.000
_cell.angle_alpha   90.00
_cell.angle_beta   90.00
_cell.angle_gamma   90.00
#
_symmetry.space_group_name_H-M   'P 1'
#
loop_
_entity.id
_entity.type
_entity.pdbx_description
1 polymer ?
#
loop_
_entity_poly.entity_id
_entity_poly.type
_entity_poly.pdbx_seq_one_letter_code
_entity_poly.pdbx_strand_id
1 'polypeptide(L)'
;MTRREFAFGAAALASAGCMSAGLEVKERNAADGIKVRFLGSGAAGWDPKWLKEKPNIRRPSSVLLDGRVLIDLTPPALDMLPEGCVPEVLFQTHSHGDHFNPVAAVKSGVKKVYVHESWVVAAREAVSAAAKKLSLPSPEVTGLAFAKSVEECGLKFTGVPANHSTSRVTDGVLECPSMYLVEKGVTRLLYATDTAGIPADAARMIGVDAHITAGNYAKYAKSGSFVAPPKALSAIIMEATNGDSDTDFRMFVHSSVQDVARTVEVLRSTGRYLPPSGQCAYITHLGLKYRDWPSGRIDAELPAGMRAAYDGLEVVFFNG
;
A
#
# COMPACT_ATOMS: atom_id res chain seq x y z
N MET A 1 -37.18 7.72 43.81
CA MET A 1 -36.88 6.51 43.00
C MET A 1 -35.38 6.30 42.95
N THR A 2 -34.93 5.21 43.50
CA THR A 2 -33.61 4.90 44.05
C THR A 2 -32.52 4.65 43.01
N ARG A 3 -31.38 5.32 43.19
CA ARG A 3 -30.10 5.02 42.57
C ARG A 3 -29.62 3.64 43.03
N ARG A 4 -29.23 2.77 42.10
CA ARG A 4 -28.46 1.54 42.39
C ARG A 4 -26.99 1.81 42.11
N GLU A 5 -26.20 1.81 43.17
CA GLU A 5 -24.75 1.78 43.15
C GLU A 5 -24.28 0.40 42.79
N PHE A 6 -23.39 0.32 41.82
CA PHE A 6 -22.62 -0.88 41.52
C PHE A 6 -21.24 -0.75 42.17
N ALA A 7 -21.00 -1.59 43.17
CA ALA A 7 -19.72 -1.70 43.85
C ALA A 7 -18.74 -2.52 42.98
N PHE A 8 -17.55 -1.94 42.73
CA PHE A 8 -16.42 -2.66 42.18
C PHE A 8 -15.71 -3.44 43.27
N GLY A 9 -15.73 -4.77 43.21
CA GLY A 9 -14.92 -5.63 44.07
C GLY A 9 -13.48 -5.68 43.56
N ALA A 10 -12.53 -5.17 44.33
CA ALA A 10 -11.11 -5.35 44.12
C ALA A 10 -10.69 -6.77 44.52
N ALA A 11 -10.32 -7.60 43.52
CA ALA A 11 -9.67 -8.87 43.76
C ALA A 11 -8.15 -8.66 43.76
N ALA A 12 -7.53 -8.86 44.95
CA ALA A 12 -6.09 -8.90 45.13
C ALA A 12 -5.54 -10.17 44.45
N LEU A 13 -4.71 -10.03 43.39
CA LEU A 13 -3.94 -11.11 42.80
C LEU A 13 -2.60 -11.23 43.51
N ALA A 14 -2.43 -12.38 44.14
CA ALA A 14 -1.19 -12.81 44.79
C ALA A 14 -0.05 -12.90 43.74
N SER A 15 1.12 -12.37 44.13
CA SER A 15 2.37 -12.49 43.41
C SER A 15 2.85 -13.94 43.44
N ALA A 16 2.61 -14.70 42.35
CA ALA A 16 3.31 -15.95 42.12
C ALA A 16 4.57 -15.61 41.27
N GLY A 17 5.75 -15.97 41.82
CA GLY A 17 7.03 -15.76 41.16
C GLY A 17 7.07 -16.43 39.80
N CYS A 18 7.21 -15.64 38.78
CA CYS A 18 7.42 -16.09 37.44
C CYS A 18 8.91 -16.41 37.30
N MET A 19 9.26 -17.70 37.33
CA MET A 19 10.56 -18.18 36.89
C MET A 19 10.75 -17.68 35.45
N SER A 20 11.81 -16.94 35.23
CA SER A 20 12.26 -16.52 33.92
C SER A 20 12.69 -17.77 33.12
N ALA A 21 11.74 -18.41 32.44
CA ALA A 21 12.06 -19.17 31.28
C ALA A 21 12.54 -18.15 30.23
N GLY A 22 13.84 -18.15 29.96
CA GLY A 22 14.45 -17.39 28.88
C GLY A 22 13.80 -17.83 27.57
N LEU A 23 12.75 -17.15 27.18
CA LEU A 23 12.36 -17.07 25.81
C LEU A 23 13.50 -16.31 25.13
N GLU A 24 14.45 -17.05 24.55
CA GLU A 24 15.24 -16.54 23.45
C GLU A 24 14.23 -15.98 22.44
N VAL A 25 14.03 -14.68 22.48
CA VAL A 25 13.51 -13.92 21.36
C VAL A 25 14.58 -14.14 20.29
N LYS A 26 14.40 -15.20 19.45
CA LYS A 26 15.16 -15.32 18.22
C LYS A 26 15.09 -13.93 17.61
N GLU A 27 16.25 -13.28 17.49
CA GLU A 27 16.39 -12.09 16.65
C GLU A 27 15.80 -12.49 15.30
N ARG A 28 14.56 -12.05 15.08
CA ARG A 28 13.86 -12.31 13.82
C ARG A 28 14.73 -11.63 12.80
N ASN A 29 15.32 -12.42 11.91
CA ASN A 29 16.30 -11.95 10.95
C ASN A 29 15.71 -10.76 10.20
N ALA A 30 16.25 -9.59 10.45
CA ALA A 30 15.93 -8.37 9.70
C ALA A 30 16.13 -8.58 8.17
N ALA A 31 16.88 -9.62 7.81
CA ALA A 31 17.10 -10.06 6.44
C ALA A 31 15.82 -10.50 5.71
N ASP A 32 14.82 -11.05 6.42
CA ASP A 32 13.58 -11.56 5.81
C ASP A 32 12.43 -10.53 5.81
N GLY A 33 12.64 -9.37 6.41
CA GLY A 33 11.65 -8.29 6.43
C GLY A 33 11.68 -7.46 5.15
N ILE A 34 10.51 -6.88 4.78
CA ILE A 34 10.39 -5.88 3.71
C ILE A 34 10.41 -4.50 4.37
N LYS A 35 11.49 -3.74 4.15
CA LYS A 35 11.56 -2.36 4.60
C LYS A 35 10.82 -1.46 3.61
N VAL A 36 9.86 -0.69 4.10
CA VAL A 36 9.07 0.27 3.32
C VAL A 36 9.33 1.67 3.86
N ARG A 37 9.73 2.59 2.98
CA ARG A 37 9.75 4.03 3.24
C ARG A 37 8.69 4.70 2.38
N PHE A 38 7.76 5.41 3.01
CA PHE A 38 6.76 6.21 2.31
C PHE A 38 7.41 7.53 1.84
N LEU A 39 7.54 7.70 0.52
CA LEU A 39 8.05 8.93 -0.08
C LEU A 39 6.92 9.95 -0.28
N GLY A 40 5.69 9.45 -0.38
CA GLY A 40 4.46 10.22 -0.42
C GLY A 40 3.28 9.36 0.03
N SER A 41 2.27 9.99 0.60
CA SER A 41 1.10 9.33 1.20
C SER A 41 -0.23 10.01 0.85
N GLY A 42 -0.21 11.00 -0.04
CA GLY A 42 -1.39 11.73 -0.50
C GLY A 42 -1.89 11.26 -1.86
N ALA A 43 -3.15 11.59 -2.14
CA ALA A 43 -3.83 11.37 -3.42
C ALA A 43 -3.59 12.51 -4.42
N ALA A 44 -4.26 12.44 -5.57
CA ALA A 44 -4.26 13.47 -6.61
C ALA A 44 -4.61 14.88 -6.09
N GLY A 45 -4.33 15.88 -6.92
CA GLY A 45 -4.64 17.28 -6.62
C GLY A 45 -3.51 18.03 -5.91
N TRP A 46 -2.31 17.48 -5.94
CA TRP A 46 -1.13 18.09 -5.39
C TRP A 46 -0.67 19.34 -6.20
N ASP A 47 -0.44 20.49 -5.52
CA ASP A 47 0.12 21.70 -6.12
C ASP A 47 1.52 21.96 -5.54
N PRO A 48 2.55 22.10 -6.39
CA PRO A 48 3.93 22.43 -5.96
C PRO A 48 4.03 23.66 -5.06
N LYS A 49 3.10 24.62 -5.19
CA LYS A 49 3.08 25.83 -4.37
C LYS A 49 2.85 25.50 -2.90
N TRP A 50 2.09 24.46 -2.61
CA TRP A 50 1.76 24.08 -1.24
C TRP A 50 2.96 23.66 -0.42
N LEU A 51 3.99 23.05 -1.03
CA LEU A 51 5.23 22.72 -0.32
C LEU A 51 5.98 23.96 0.21
N LYS A 52 5.83 25.11 -0.46
CA LYS A 52 6.43 26.36 -0.01
C LYS A 52 5.66 26.97 1.16
N GLU A 53 4.34 26.78 1.16
CA GLU A 53 3.43 27.32 2.16
C GLU A 53 3.28 26.39 3.37
N LYS A 54 3.32 25.08 3.12
CA LYS A 54 3.05 24.02 4.09
C LYS A 54 4.03 22.86 3.93
N PRO A 55 5.13 22.84 4.68
CA PRO A 55 6.15 21.79 4.55
C PRO A 55 5.63 20.37 4.87
N ASN A 56 4.54 20.29 5.64
CA ASN A 56 3.93 19.03 6.06
C ASN A 56 2.79 18.57 5.15
N ILE A 57 2.71 19.07 3.92
CA ILE A 57 1.71 18.57 2.98
C ILE A 57 2.14 17.20 2.45
N ARG A 58 1.16 16.29 2.36
CA ARG A 58 1.38 14.96 1.79
C ARG A 58 1.70 15.07 0.30
N ARG A 59 2.76 14.41 -0.12
CA ARG A 59 3.12 14.24 -1.54
C ARG A 59 2.32 13.11 -2.16
N PRO A 60 2.18 13.06 -3.49
CA PRO A 60 1.55 11.93 -4.18
C PRO A 60 2.16 10.60 -3.76
N SER A 61 1.33 9.59 -3.62
CA SER A 61 1.70 8.28 -3.09
C SER A 61 2.85 7.64 -3.84
N SER A 62 3.85 7.24 -3.09
CA SER A 62 5.04 6.55 -3.58
C SER A 62 5.71 5.84 -2.42
N VAL A 63 6.30 4.68 -2.66
CA VAL A 63 7.09 3.96 -1.66
C VAL A 63 8.42 3.48 -2.21
N LEU A 64 9.41 3.42 -1.34
CA LEU A 64 10.72 2.82 -1.58
C LEU A 64 10.85 1.55 -0.74
N LEU A 65 11.06 0.42 -1.40
CA LEU A 65 11.20 -0.89 -0.79
C LEU A 65 12.67 -1.29 -0.72
N ASP A 66 13.13 -1.73 0.46
CA ASP A 66 14.51 -2.15 0.74
C ASP A 66 15.59 -1.17 0.26
N GLY A 67 15.25 0.11 0.07
CA GLY A 67 16.14 1.15 -0.45
C GLY A 67 16.51 1.02 -1.93
N ARG A 68 15.87 0.12 -2.68
CA ARG A 68 16.26 -0.25 -4.04
C ARG A 68 15.12 -0.25 -5.06
N VAL A 69 13.88 -0.51 -4.64
CA VAL A 69 12.73 -0.65 -5.53
C VAL A 69 11.66 0.38 -5.20
N LEU A 70 11.23 1.11 -6.21
CA LEU A 70 10.14 2.09 -6.10
C LEU A 70 8.81 1.47 -6.55
N ILE A 71 7.72 1.86 -5.92
CA ILE A 71 6.38 1.75 -6.50
C ILE A 71 5.81 3.16 -6.61
N ASP A 72 5.45 3.54 -7.83
CA ASP A 72 5.04 4.87 -8.26
C ASP A 72 6.08 5.96 -7.98
N LEU A 73 6.14 6.99 -8.84
CA LEU A 73 7.07 8.09 -8.62
C LEU A 73 6.63 9.36 -9.34
N THR A 74 6.59 10.44 -8.58
CA THR A 74 6.37 11.80 -9.06
C THR A 74 7.52 12.72 -8.64
N PRO A 75 7.68 13.90 -9.25
CA PRO A 75 8.76 14.81 -8.83
C PRO A 75 8.77 15.13 -7.34
N PRO A 76 7.63 15.40 -6.66
CA PRO A 76 7.66 15.66 -5.22
C PRO A 76 8.07 14.46 -4.38
N ALA A 77 7.72 13.24 -4.80
CA ALA A 77 8.14 12.01 -4.11
C ALA A 77 9.64 11.72 -4.36
N LEU A 78 10.15 12.07 -5.56
CA LEU A 78 11.57 11.95 -5.87
C LEU A 78 12.44 12.76 -4.90
N ASP A 79 11.98 13.95 -4.49
CA ASP A 79 12.68 14.83 -3.54
C ASP A 79 12.76 14.22 -2.11
N MET A 80 12.01 13.16 -1.84
CA MET A 80 11.98 12.43 -0.56
C MET A 80 12.89 11.21 -0.52
N LEU A 81 13.58 10.90 -1.62
CA LEU A 81 14.59 9.84 -1.60
C LEU A 81 15.67 10.17 -0.56
N PRO A 82 16.15 9.18 0.21
CA PRO A 82 17.28 9.38 1.09
C PRO A 82 18.51 9.86 0.33
N GLU A 83 19.33 10.69 0.96
CA GLU A 83 20.58 11.15 0.38
C GLU A 83 21.46 9.97 -0.03
N GLY A 84 21.98 10.02 -1.25
CA GLY A 84 22.80 8.94 -1.82
C GLY A 84 22.02 7.68 -2.23
N CYS A 85 20.71 7.64 -2.04
CA CYS A 85 19.89 6.53 -2.51
C CYS A 85 19.69 6.59 -4.03
N VAL A 86 20.11 5.53 -4.72
CA VAL A 86 19.86 5.36 -6.15
C VAL A 86 19.04 4.07 -6.32
N PRO A 87 17.71 4.16 -6.48
CA PRO A 87 16.88 2.99 -6.70
C PRO A 87 17.21 2.33 -8.04
N GLU A 88 16.99 1.03 -8.15
CA GLU A 88 17.35 0.26 -9.33
C GLU A 88 16.14 0.00 -10.24
N VAL A 89 14.96 -0.16 -9.63
CA VAL A 89 13.74 -0.56 -10.34
C VAL A 89 12.56 0.28 -9.89
N LEU A 90 11.67 0.58 -10.82
CA LEU A 90 10.40 1.27 -10.58
C LEU A 90 9.24 0.42 -11.10
N PHE A 91 8.30 0.10 -10.24
CA PHE A 91 7.00 -0.46 -10.60
C PHE A 91 5.96 0.65 -10.64
N GLN A 92 5.15 0.67 -11.69
CA GLN A 92 4.08 1.65 -11.85
C GLN A 92 2.72 0.98 -11.75
N THR A 93 1.85 1.52 -10.91
CA THR A 93 0.50 1.00 -10.74
C THR A 93 -0.38 1.34 -11.94
N HIS A 94 -0.34 2.58 -12.41
CA HIS A 94 -1.10 3.07 -13.56
C HIS A 94 -0.56 4.43 -14.05
N SER A 95 -1.20 4.99 -15.08
CA SER A 95 -0.67 6.16 -15.81
C SER A 95 -1.15 7.52 -15.32
N HIS A 96 -1.93 7.62 -14.25
CA HIS A 96 -2.36 8.91 -13.72
C HIS A 96 -1.16 9.76 -13.27
N GLY A 97 -1.28 11.09 -13.41
CA GLY A 97 -0.16 12.01 -13.21
C GLY A 97 0.35 12.13 -11.77
N ASP A 98 -0.41 11.67 -10.79
CA ASP A 98 -0.01 11.58 -9.38
C ASP A 98 0.67 10.24 -9.04
N HIS A 99 0.81 9.32 -10.01
CA HIS A 99 1.56 8.07 -9.90
C HIS A 99 2.70 8.01 -10.90
N PHE A 100 2.46 8.32 -12.16
CA PHE A 100 3.42 8.19 -13.22
C PHE A 100 3.94 9.53 -13.72
N ASN A 101 5.24 9.75 -13.59
CA ASN A 101 5.93 10.89 -14.19
C ASN A 101 7.23 10.41 -14.86
N PRO A 102 7.30 10.43 -16.22
CA PRO A 102 8.47 9.93 -16.94
C PRO A 102 9.75 10.74 -16.67
N VAL A 103 9.64 12.02 -16.33
CA VAL A 103 10.79 12.84 -15.96
C VAL A 103 11.34 12.42 -14.60
N ALA A 104 10.46 12.13 -13.63
CA ALA A 104 10.87 11.63 -12.32
C ALA A 104 11.50 10.23 -12.44
N ALA A 105 10.92 9.35 -13.25
CA ALA A 105 11.47 8.02 -13.52
C ALA A 105 12.90 8.09 -14.06
N VAL A 106 13.16 8.94 -15.05
CA VAL A 106 14.51 9.13 -15.62
C VAL A 106 15.48 9.76 -14.60
N LYS A 107 15.04 10.80 -13.88
CA LYS A 107 15.88 11.49 -12.89
C LYS A 107 16.21 10.64 -11.66
N SER A 108 15.40 9.66 -11.31
CA SER A 108 15.69 8.75 -10.19
C SER A 108 16.88 7.82 -10.43
N GLY A 109 17.30 7.66 -11.68
CA GLY A 109 18.41 6.79 -12.06
C GLY A 109 18.07 5.30 -12.11
N VAL A 110 16.78 4.92 -12.01
CA VAL A 110 16.36 3.52 -12.15
C VAL A 110 16.79 2.95 -13.50
N LYS A 111 17.12 1.67 -13.52
CA LYS A 111 17.55 0.97 -14.75
C LYS A 111 16.37 0.33 -15.47
N LYS A 112 15.31 -0.02 -14.72
CA LYS A 112 14.11 -0.69 -15.23
C LYS A 112 12.84 -0.04 -14.71
N VAL A 113 11.83 -0.01 -15.57
CA VAL A 113 10.45 0.42 -15.22
C VAL A 113 9.50 -0.69 -15.64
N TYR A 114 8.73 -1.21 -14.68
CA TYR A 114 7.66 -2.16 -14.93
C TYR A 114 6.32 -1.44 -14.92
N VAL A 115 5.51 -1.73 -15.93
CA VAL A 115 4.13 -1.26 -16.09
C VAL A 115 3.25 -2.44 -16.50
N HIS A 116 1.93 -2.34 -16.37
CA HIS A 116 1.07 -3.36 -16.97
C HIS A 116 1.22 -3.38 -18.50
N GLU A 117 1.21 -4.57 -19.11
CA GLU A 117 1.45 -4.74 -20.55
C GLU A 117 0.49 -3.93 -21.44
N SER A 118 -0.75 -3.65 -20.95
CA SER A 118 -1.76 -2.89 -21.69
C SER A 118 -1.34 -1.46 -22.07
N TRP A 119 -0.32 -0.89 -21.43
CA TRP A 119 0.16 0.46 -21.71
C TRP A 119 1.68 0.60 -21.81
N VAL A 120 2.40 -0.52 -21.92
CA VAL A 120 3.86 -0.55 -21.99
C VAL A 120 4.43 0.26 -23.15
N VAL A 121 3.75 0.29 -24.29
CA VAL A 121 4.18 1.07 -25.46
C VAL A 121 4.17 2.55 -25.15
N ALA A 122 3.05 3.06 -24.65
CA ALA A 122 2.91 4.47 -24.27
C ALA A 122 3.89 4.88 -23.15
N ALA A 123 4.11 4.02 -22.16
CA ALA A 123 5.08 4.26 -21.10
C ALA A 123 6.51 4.36 -21.65
N ARG A 124 6.89 3.44 -22.55
CA ARG A 124 8.20 3.41 -23.19
C ARG A 124 8.47 4.68 -23.99
N GLU A 125 7.50 5.11 -24.78
CA GLU A 125 7.59 6.34 -25.56
C GLU A 125 7.75 7.56 -24.66
N ALA A 126 6.94 7.68 -23.60
CA ALA A 126 7.00 8.79 -22.67
C ALA A 126 8.35 8.87 -21.93
N VAL A 127 8.85 7.72 -21.44
CA VAL A 127 10.13 7.61 -20.73
C VAL A 127 11.29 7.92 -21.69
N SER A 128 11.28 7.37 -22.90
CA SER A 128 12.32 7.63 -23.91
C SER A 128 12.37 9.11 -24.32
N ALA A 129 11.20 9.74 -24.50
CA ALA A 129 11.11 11.18 -24.79
C ALA A 129 11.66 12.04 -23.64
N ALA A 130 11.35 11.67 -22.39
CA ALA A 130 11.89 12.35 -21.22
C ALA A 130 13.41 12.19 -21.11
N ALA A 131 13.93 10.98 -21.30
CA ALA A 131 15.36 10.70 -21.28
C ALA A 131 16.12 11.53 -22.35
N LYS A 132 15.60 11.56 -23.58
CA LYS A 132 16.15 12.39 -24.66
C LYS A 132 16.16 13.88 -24.29
N LYS A 133 15.04 14.39 -23.76
CA LYS A 133 14.93 15.79 -23.34
C LYS A 133 15.91 16.16 -22.23
N LEU A 134 16.20 15.24 -21.34
CA LEU A 134 17.11 15.43 -20.20
C LEU A 134 18.57 15.11 -20.53
N SER A 135 18.85 14.55 -21.69
CA SER A 135 20.17 14.01 -22.07
C SER A 135 20.70 12.99 -21.04
N LEU A 136 19.79 12.15 -20.51
CA LEU A 136 20.08 11.09 -19.54
C LEU A 136 19.81 9.71 -20.17
N PRO A 137 20.43 8.63 -19.62
CA PRO A 137 20.10 7.26 -20.04
C PRO A 137 18.61 6.97 -19.86
N SER A 138 18.02 6.28 -20.85
CA SER A 138 16.63 5.81 -20.75
C SER A 138 16.60 4.47 -20.01
N PRO A 139 15.80 4.33 -18.94
CA PRO A 139 15.58 3.02 -18.36
C PRO A 139 14.87 2.09 -19.34
N GLU A 140 15.07 0.79 -19.19
CA GLU A 140 14.31 -0.25 -19.89
C GLU A 140 12.86 -0.22 -19.38
N VAL A 141 11.87 -0.22 -20.29
CA VAL A 141 10.44 -0.28 -19.92
C VAL A 141 9.86 -1.61 -20.36
N THR A 142 9.38 -2.39 -19.39
CA THR A 142 8.91 -3.78 -19.56
C THR A 142 7.46 -3.92 -19.12
N GLY A 143 6.65 -4.67 -19.88
CA GLY A 143 5.28 -5.03 -19.52
C GLY A 143 5.24 -6.21 -18.54
N LEU A 144 4.38 -6.11 -17.52
CA LEU A 144 4.10 -7.19 -16.58
C LEU A 144 2.61 -7.51 -16.62
N ALA A 145 2.25 -8.69 -17.11
CA ALA A 145 0.87 -9.17 -17.12
C ALA A 145 0.41 -9.54 -15.71
N PHE A 146 -0.90 -9.49 -15.45
CA PHE A 146 -1.46 -9.98 -14.20
C PHE A 146 -1.15 -11.46 -13.95
N ALA A 147 -1.02 -11.82 -12.69
CA ALA A 147 -0.62 -13.15 -12.21
C ALA A 147 0.79 -13.59 -12.64
N LYS A 148 1.51 -12.78 -13.40
CA LYS A 148 2.94 -13.00 -13.66
C LYS A 148 3.77 -12.35 -12.57
N SER A 149 4.90 -12.99 -12.27
CA SER A 149 5.83 -12.49 -11.25
C SER A 149 7.19 -12.24 -11.85
N VAL A 150 7.87 -11.25 -11.30
CA VAL A 150 9.29 -10.96 -11.57
C VAL A 150 10.03 -10.85 -10.23
N GLU A 151 11.31 -11.20 -10.24
CA GLU A 151 12.18 -11.03 -9.09
C GLU A 151 13.16 -9.90 -9.36
N GLU A 152 13.11 -8.87 -8.52
CA GLU A 152 14.02 -7.72 -8.59
C GLU A 152 14.53 -7.37 -7.20
N CYS A 153 15.83 -7.20 -7.09
CA CYS A 153 16.48 -6.78 -5.85
C CYS A 153 16.20 -7.68 -4.62
N GLY A 154 15.92 -8.98 -4.85
CA GLY A 154 15.57 -9.94 -3.78
C GLY A 154 14.10 -9.88 -3.34
N LEU A 155 13.27 -9.15 -4.05
CA LEU A 155 11.82 -9.07 -3.87
C LEU A 155 11.13 -9.68 -5.08
N LYS A 156 10.08 -10.47 -4.84
CA LYS A 156 9.21 -10.99 -5.90
C LYS A 156 7.96 -10.13 -6.00
N PHE A 157 7.70 -9.59 -7.18
CA PHE A 157 6.54 -8.77 -7.49
C PHE A 157 5.56 -9.54 -8.37
N THR A 158 4.30 -9.57 -7.97
CA THR A 158 3.20 -10.09 -8.79
C THR A 158 2.20 -8.97 -9.02
N GLY A 159 1.97 -8.61 -10.29
CA GLY A 159 0.92 -7.65 -10.66
C GLY A 159 -0.46 -8.29 -10.52
N VAL A 160 -1.38 -7.57 -9.89
CA VAL A 160 -2.78 -7.98 -9.74
C VAL A 160 -3.72 -6.82 -10.08
N PRO A 161 -4.94 -7.09 -10.62
CA PRO A 161 -5.83 -6.04 -11.08
C PRO A 161 -6.34 -5.17 -9.92
N ALA A 162 -6.36 -3.85 -10.12
CA ALA A 162 -7.02 -2.89 -9.25
C ALA A 162 -8.44 -2.59 -9.76
N ASN A 163 -9.35 -2.24 -8.85
CA ASN A 163 -10.66 -1.71 -9.22
C ASN A 163 -10.57 -0.19 -9.32
N HIS A 164 -10.01 0.26 -10.41
CA HIS A 164 -9.81 1.67 -10.72
C HIS A 164 -10.00 1.91 -12.22
N SER A 165 -10.37 3.14 -12.62
CA SER A 165 -10.55 3.47 -14.02
C SER A 165 -9.48 4.45 -14.48
N THR A 166 -8.90 4.16 -15.64
CA THR A 166 -8.10 5.12 -16.38
C THR A 166 -8.81 5.45 -17.68
N SER A 167 -8.56 6.62 -18.23
CA SER A 167 -9.10 7.01 -19.55
C SER A 167 -8.12 6.69 -20.70
N ARG A 168 -6.96 6.13 -20.37
CA ARG A 168 -5.94 5.85 -21.36
C ARG A 168 -6.31 4.64 -22.22
N VAL A 169 -6.29 4.84 -23.51
CA VAL A 169 -6.42 3.78 -24.50
C VAL A 169 -5.17 3.81 -25.38
N THR A 170 -4.47 2.68 -25.51
CA THR A 170 -3.31 2.54 -26.37
C THR A 170 -3.59 1.42 -27.36
N ASP A 171 -3.55 1.73 -28.66
CA ASP A 171 -3.85 0.78 -29.75
C ASP A 171 -5.20 0.05 -29.59
N GLY A 172 -6.22 0.78 -29.09
CA GLY A 172 -7.56 0.23 -28.83
C GLY A 172 -7.69 -0.59 -27.54
N VAL A 173 -6.63 -0.72 -26.75
CA VAL A 173 -6.61 -1.44 -25.48
C VAL A 173 -6.74 -0.43 -24.32
N LEU A 174 -7.74 -0.62 -23.48
CA LEU A 174 -7.89 0.16 -22.26
C LEU A 174 -6.79 -0.24 -21.27
N GLU A 175 -6.18 0.76 -20.65
CA GLU A 175 -5.20 0.53 -19.59
C GLU A 175 -5.79 -0.24 -18.40
N CYS A 176 -5.02 -1.19 -17.89
CA CYS A 176 -5.36 -1.99 -16.70
C CYS A 176 -4.52 -1.52 -15.52
N PRO A 177 -5.13 -0.83 -14.53
CA PRO A 177 -4.46 -0.46 -13.30
C PRO A 177 -4.07 -1.67 -12.45
N SER A 178 -2.94 -1.58 -11.76
CA SER A 178 -2.33 -2.68 -11.01
C SER A 178 -2.18 -2.35 -9.54
N MET A 179 -2.43 -3.33 -8.69
CA MET A 179 -1.86 -3.47 -7.35
C MET A 179 -0.67 -4.42 -7.43
N TYR A 180 0.14 -4.48 -6.37
CA TYR A 180 1.27 -5.40 -6.30
C TYR A 180 1.24 -6.25 -5.03
N LEU A 181 1.34 -7.58 -5.20
CA LEU A 181 1.78 -8.47 -4.13
C LEU A 181 3.30 -8.51 -4.17
N VAL A 182 3.94 -8.12 -3.06
CA VAL A 182 5.39 -8.15 -2.88
C VAL A 182 5.75 -9.22 -1.87
N GLU A 183 6.64 -10.13 -2.24
CA GLU A 183 7.06 -11.24 -1.39
C GLU A 183 8.58 -11.21 -1.17
N LYS A 184 9.01 -11.49 0.08
CA LYS A 184 10.40 -11.73 0.46
C LYS A 184 10.44 -12.88 1.46
N GLY A 185 11.03 -14.01 1.06
CA GLY A 185 10.92 -15.23 1.86
C GLY A 185 9.45 -15.59 2.15
N VAL A 186 9.07 -15.55 3.42
CA VAL A 186 7.70 -15.82 3.88
C VAL A 186 6.85 -14.57 4.10
N THR A 187 7.47 -13.40 4.05
CA THR A 187 6.77 -12.11 4.20
C THR A 187 6.01 -11.75 2.93
N ARG A 188 4.75 -11.40 3.07
CA ARG A 188 3.85 -11.07 1.95
C ARG A 188 3.14 -9.76 2.20
N LEU A 189 3.47 -8.74 1.42
CA LEU A 189 2.91 -7.40 1.46
C LEU A 189 1.97 -7.19 0.26
N LEU A 190 0.72 -6.80 0.52
CA LEU A 190 -0.17 -6.24 -0.49
C LEU A 190 -0.03 -4.72 -0.51
N TYR A 191 0.41 -4.16 -1.63
CA TYR A 191 0.39 -2.73 -1.92
C TYR A 191 -0.77 -2.44 -2.87
N ALA A 192 -1.80 -1.78 -2.35
CA ALA A 192 -3.09 -1.58 -3.03
C ALA A 192 -3.44 -0.09 -3.03
N THR A 193 -2.86 0.66 -3.97
CA THR A 193 -3.23 2.04 -4.23
C THR A 193 -4.21 2.11 -5.39
N ASP A 194 -5.07 3.11 -5.38
CA ASP A 194 -6.11 3.37 -6.38
C ASP A 194 -6.95 2.13 -6.71
N THR A 195 -7.74 1.72 -5.70
CA THR A 195 -8.65 0.60 -5.86
C THR A 195 -9.85 0.68 -4.91
N ALA A 196 -11.05 0.51 -5.44
CA ALA A 196 -12.25 0.33 -4.62
C ALA A 196 -12.35 -1.13 -4.15
N GLY A 197 -11.66 -1.45 -3.05
CA GLY A 197 -11.59 -2.79 -2.49
C GLY A 197 -10.64 -3.73 -3.26
N ILE A 198 -10.80 -5.03 -3.05
CA ILE A 198 -10.01 -6.09 -3.69
C ILE A 198 -10.90 -6.86 -4.67
N PRO A 199 -10.70 -6.72 -5.99
CA PRO A 199 -11.46 -7.47 -6.99
C PRO A 199 -11.34 -8.99 -6.82
N ALA A 200 -12.35 -9.74 -7.27
CA ALA A 200 -12.39 -11.19 -7.14
C ALA A 200 -11.17 -11.88 -7.80
N ASP A 201 -10.75 -11.38 -8.95
CA ASP A 201 -9.57 -11.91 -9.66
C ASP A 201 -8.28 -11.62 -8.90
N ALA A 202 -8.13 -10.39 -8.39
CA ALA A 202 -7.01 -10.03 -7.52
C ALA A 202 -6.98 -10.90 -6.27
N ALA A 203 -8.13 -11.09 -5.60
CA ALA A 203 -8.23 -11.92 -4.41
C ALA A 203 -7.78 -13.37 -4.66
N ARG A 204 -8.14 -13.95 -5.81
CA ARG A 204 -7.66 -15.27 -6.22
C ARG A 204 -6.15 -15.28 -6.48
N MET A 205 -5.62 -14.29 -7.20
CA MET A 205 -4.20 -14.18 -7.53
C MET A 205 -3.32 -14.03 -6.28
N ILE A 206 -3.77 -13.27 -5.28
CA ILE A 206 -3.04 -13.13 -4.01
C ILE A 206 -3.32 -14.27 -3.01
N GLY A 207 -4.19 -15.22 -3.35
CA GLY A 207 -4.47 -16.41 -2.54
C GLY A 207 -5.37 -16.16 -1.33
N VAL A 208 -6.15 -15.06 -1.32
CA VAL A 208 -7.12 -14.81 -0.24
C VAL A 208 -8.52 -15.35 -0.57
N ASP A 209 -8.72 -15.87 -1.76
CA ASP A 209 -9.92 -16.61 -2.22
C ASP A 209 -11.26 -15.92 -1.90
N ALA A 210 -11.25 -14.60 -1.82
CA ALA A 210 -12.44 -13.78 -1.59
C ALA A 210 -12.23 -12.39 -2.15
N HIS A 211 -13.24 -11.82 -2.82
CA HIS A 211 -13.24 -10.40 -3.12
C HIS A 211 -13.98 -9.65 -2.03
N ILE A 212 -13.45 -8.51 -1.63
CA ILE A 212 -13.99 -7.71 -0.54
C ILE A 212 -14.22 -6.30 -1.06
N THR A 213 -15.48 -5.89 -1.03
CA THR A 213 -15.91 -4.55 -1.41
C THR A 213 -16.81 -3.96 -0.32
N ALA A 214 -17.08 -2.67 -0.34
CA ALA A 214 -17.97 -2.01 0.60
C ALA A 214 -19.35 -2.69 0.73
N GLY A 215 -19.89 -3.25 -0.37
CA GLY A 215 -21.20 -3.87 -0.40
C GLY A 215 -21.25 -5.32 0.10
N ASN A 216 -20.13 -6.04 0.17
CA ASN A 216 -20.17 -7.49 0.42
C ASN A 216 -19.40 -7.98 1.66
N TYR A 217 -18.64 -7.11 2.34
CA TYR A 217 -17.80 -7.52 3.49
C TYR A 217 -18.58 -8.24 4.59
N ALA A 218 -19.81 -7.81 4.89
CA ALA A 218 -20.65 -8.41 5.94
C ALA A 218 -21.02 -9.87 5.64
N LYS A 219 -21.17 -10.21 4.36
CA LYS A 219 -21.39 -11.59 3.91
C LYS A 219 -20.21 -12.48 4.25
N TYR A 220 -19.01 -12.02 3.99
CA TYR A 220 -17.78 -12.78 4.27
C TYR A 220 -17.47 -12.85 5.76
N ALA A 221 -17.63 -11.77 6.50
CA ALA A 221 -17.41 -11.75 7.94
C ALA A 221 -18.28 -12.76 8.72
N LYS A 222 -19.51 -13.05 8.21
CA LYS A 222 -20.45 -13.96 8.88
C LYS A 222 -20.37 -15.42 8.43
N SER A 223 -19.79 -15.70 7.26
CA SER A 223 -19.97 -17.03 6.65
C SER A 223 -19.16 -18.15 7.30
N GLY A 224 -18.08 -17.84 8.02
CA GLY A 224 -17.22 -18.86 8.66
C GLY A 224 -16.69 -19.97 7.72
N SER A 225 -17.06 -19.91 6.43
CA SER A 225 -16.89 -20.99 5.47
C SER A 225 -15.65 -20.90 4.60
N PHE A 226 -14.72 -20.02 4.94
CA PHE A 226 -13.49 -19.87 4.18
C PHE A 226 -12.47 -20.94 4.57
N VAL A 227 -12.00 -21.67 3.59
CA VAL A 227 -10.79 -22.49 3.73
C VAL A 227 -9.61 -21.54 3.96
N ALA A 228 -8.80 -21.80 4.96
CA ALA A 228 -7.59 -20.99 5.20
C ALA A 228 -6.72 -20.98 3.93
N PRO A 229 -6.27 -19.83 3.46
CA PRO A 229 -5.43 -19.77 2.29
C PRO A 229 -4.07 -20.42 2.61
N PRO A 230 -3.40 -21.01 1.62
CA PRO A 230 -2.10 -21.64 1.83
C PRO A 230 -1.03 -20.63 2.29
N LYS A 231 -1.23 -19.32 2.02
CA LYS A 231 -0.33 -18.24 2.43
C LYS A 231 -1.14 -16.99 2.76
N ALA A 232 -1.17 -16.61 4.03
CA ALA A 232 -1.78 -15.35 4.46
C ALA A 232 -0.88 -14.15 4.08
N LEU A 233 -1.48 -12.95 4.00
CA LEU A 233 -0.74 -11.70 3.95
C LEU A 233 -0.14 -11.41 5.33
N SER A 234 1.10 -10.91 5.35
CA SER A 234 1.77 -10.41 6.56
C SER A 234 1.56 -8.91 6.73
N ALA A 235 1.40 -8.20 5.61
CA ALA A 235 1.30 -6.75 5.57
C ALA A 235 0.29 -6.27 4.52
N ILE A 236 -0.36 -5.14 4.82
CA ILE A 236 -1.28 -4.46 3.92
C ILE A 236 -0.98 -2.97 3.96
N ILE A 237 -0.79 -2.38 2.77
CA ILE A 237 -0.81 -0.95 2.52
C ILE A 237 -1.92 -0.71 1.51
N MET A 238 -2.95 0.05 1.87
CA MET A 238 -4.12 0.26 1.03
C MET A 238 -4.52 1.74 0.99
N GLU A 239 -5.04 2.20 -0.14
CA GLU A 239 -5.51 3.56 -0.30
C GLU A 239 -6.77 3.85 0.52
N ALA A 240 -6.97 5.13 0.89
CA ALA A 240 -8.18 5.62 1.51
C ALA A 240 -8.52 7.03 1.01
N THR A 241 -8.58 7.20 -0.30
CA THR A 241 -8.76 8.48 -1.00
C THR A 241 -10.04 9.20 -0.59
N ASN A 242 -11.13 8.44 -0.40
CA ASN A 242 -12.44 8.99 -0.02
C ASN A 242 -12.48 9.43 1.46
N GLY A 243 -11.45 9.11 2.25
CA GLY A 243 -11.39 9.45 3.66
C GLY A 243 -12.56 8.86 4.44
N ASP A 244 -13.32 9.70 5.14
CA ASP A 244 -14.49 9.32 5.94
C ASP A 244 -15.81 9.27 5.15
N SER A 245 -15.79 9.41 3.82
CA SER A 245 -16.99 9.45 2.98
C SER A 245 -17.25 8.11 2.30
N ASP A 246 -18.32 7.43 2.69
CA ASP A 246 -18.83 6.22 2.04
C ASP A 246 -19.76 6.54 0.85
N THR A 247 -20.11 7.82 0.64
CA THR A 247 -21.12 8.25 -0.35
C THR A 247 -20.54 9.10 -1.48
N ASP A 248 -19.23 9.26 -1.52
CA ASP A 248 -18.56 9.96 -2.62
C ASP A 248 -18.73 9.18 -3.93
N PHE A 249 -18.96 9.87 -5.04
CA PHE A 249 -19.10 9.23 -6.36
C PHE A 249 -17.88 8.41 -6.77
N ARG A 250 -16.73 8.69 -6.18
CA ARG A 250 -15.47 7.94 -6.39
C ARG A 250 -15.45 6.58 -5.68
N MET A 251 -16.46 6.22 -4.89
CA MET A 251 -16.56 4.93 -4.19
C MET A 251 -16.47 3.71 -5.12
N PHE A 252 -16.69 3.89 -6.41
CA PHE A 252 -16.57 2.81 -7.40
C PHE A 252 -15.14 2.59 -7.88
N VAL A 253 -14.22 3.51 -7.58
CA VAL A 253 -12.82 3.49 -8.04
C VAL A 253 -11.82 3.75 -6.92
N HIS A 254 -12.30 4.16 -5.73
CA HIS A 254 -11.49 4.42 -4.54
C HIS A 254 -12.19 3.91 -3.28
N SER A 255 -11.40 3.63 -2.25
CA SER A 255 -11.85 3.19 -0.93
C SER A 255 -12.01 4.36 0.04
N SER A 256 -12.94 4.22 1.00
CA SER A 256 -12.98 5.04 2.22
C SER A 256 -12.13 4.38 3.33
N VAL A 257 -11.90 5.09 4.43
CA VAL A 257 -11.27 4.55 5.64
C VAL A 257 -12.08 3.36 6.17
N GLN A 258 -13.42 3.46 6.14
CA GLN A 258 -14.32 2.41 6.58
C GLN A 258 -14.23 1.16 5.69
N ASP A 259 -14.12 1.34 4.36
CA ASP A 259 -13.97 0.22 3.44
C ASP A 259 -12.67 -0.54 3.67
N VAL A 260 -11.58 0.19 3.90
CA VAL A 260 -10.30 -0.42 4.23
C VAL A 260 -10.37 -1.13 5.58
N ALA A 261 -10.97 -0.50 6.60
CA ALA A 261 -11.13 -1.12 7.92
C ALA A 261 -11.92 -2.44 7.85
N ARG A 262 -13.03 -2.45 7.11
CA ARG A 262 -13.85 -3.63 6.86
C ARG A 262 -13.09 -4.72 6.11
N THR A 263 -12.31 -4.32 5.09
CA THR A 263 -11.46 -5.24 4.32
C THR A 263 -10.41 -5.90 5.21
N VAL A 264 -9.69 -5.11 6.02
CA VAL A 264 -8.69 -5.61 6.96
C VAL A 264 -9.32 -6.53 8.01
N GLU A 265 -10.49 -6.18 8.55
CA GLU A 265 -11.23 -7.00 9.52
C GLU A 265 -11.62 -8.36 8.93
N VAL A 266 -12.18 -8.39 7.73
CA VAL A 266 -12.55 -9.64 7.05
C VAL A 266 -11.33 -10.49 6.78
N LEU A 267 -10.25 -9.93 6.25
CA LEU A 267 -9.03 -10.69 5.99
C LEU A 267 -8.42 -11.25 7.28
N ARG A 268 -8.46 -10.49 8.38
CA ARG A 268 -7.96 -10.93 9.68
C ARG A 268 -8.84 -12.02 10.29
N SER A 269 -10.15 -11.81 10.35
CA SER A 269 -11.11 -12.77 10.94
C SER A 269 -11.18 -14.09 10.19
N THR A 270 -10.81 -14.09 8.90
CA THR A 270 -10.76 -15.29 8.05
C THR A 270 -9.35 -15.90 7.93
N GLY A 271 -8.37 -15.45 8.71
CA GLY A 271 -6.99 -15.96 8.67
C GLY A 271 -6.22 -15.65 7.41
N ARG A 272 -6.64 -14.63 6.64
CA ARG A 272 -6.02 -14.22 5.37
C ARG A 272 -5.06 -13.04 5.51
N TYR A 273 -5.10 -12.39 6.65
CA TYR A 273 -4.14 -11.39 7.07
C TYR A 273 -3.70 -11.71 8.50
N LEU A 274 -2.46 -12.08 8.65
CA LEU A 274 -1.85 -12.50 9.92
C LEU A 274 -0.60 -11.67 10.18
N PRO A 275 -0.77 -10.40 10.58
CA PRO A 275 0.37 -9.57 10.93
C PRO A 275 1.01 -10.07 12.22
N PRO A 276 2.33 -9.97 12.38
CA PRO A 276 2.99 -10.15 13.67
C PRO A 276 2.42 -9.20 14.74
N SER A 277 2.56 -9.60 15.99
CA SER A 277 2.17 -8.75 17.12
C SER A 277 2.82 -7.37 17.03
N GLY A 278 2.03 -6.32 17.19
CA GLY A 278 2.47 -4.93 17.12
C GLY A 278 2.56 -4.35 15.70
N GLN A 279 2.37 -5.15 14.65
CA GLN A 279 2.28 -4.62 13.30
C GLN A 279 0.85 -4.19 12.94
N CYS A 280 0.77 -3.15 12.11
CA CYS A 280 -0.48 -2.55 11.66
C CYS A 280 -0.63 -2.66 10.14
N ALA A 281 -1.87 -2.64 9.67
CA ALA A 281 -2.16 -2.27 8.29
C ALA A 281 -2.00 -0.75 8.13
N TYR A 282 -1.53 -0.29 6.98
CA TYR A 282 -1.36 1.13 6.71
C TYR A 282 -2.33 1.61 5.64
N ILE A 283 -2.94 2.76 5.89
CA ILE A 283 -3.66 3.49 4.85
C ILE A 283 -2.75 4.56 4.24
N THR A 284 -2.86 4.74 2.94
CA THR A 284 -2.10 5.72 2.14
C THR A 284 -3.01 6.38 1.10
N HIS A 285 -2.47 7.16 0.20
CA HIS A 285 -3.22 7.83 -0.88
C HIS A 285 -4.42 8.61 -0.33
N LEU A 286 -4.16 9.41 0.70
CA LEU A 286 -5.19 10.15 1.42
C LEU A 286 -5.62 11.39 0.63
N GLY A 287 -6.92 11.55 0.47
CA GLY A 287 -7.52 12.66 -0.27
C GLY A 287 -7.22 14.03 0.34
N LEU A 288 -7.53 15.10 -0.39
CA LEU A 288 -7.20 16.49 -0.06
C LEU A 288 -7.67 16.93 1.33
N LYS A 289 -8.71 16.33 1.89
CA LYS A 289 -9.18 16.59 3.25
C LYS A 289 -8.12 16.27 4.31
N TYR A 290 -7.25 15.29 4.03
CA TYR A 290 -6.18 14.81 4.90
C TYR A 290 -4.79 15.14 4.37
N ARG A 291 -4.68 16.13 3.49
CA ARG A 291 -3.41 16.51 2.84
C ARG A 291 -2.32 16.98 3.79
N ASP A 292 -2.70 17.56 4.92
CA ASP A 292 -1.74 18.02 5.94
C ASP A 292 -1.48 16.91 6.97
N TRP A 293 -0.22 16.72 7.37
CA TRP A 293 0.12 15.80 8.44
C TRP A 293 1.08 16.48 9.46
N PRO A 294 1.17 16.03 10.73
CA PRO A 294 0.36 14.96 11.26
C PRO A 294 -1.11 15.36 11.29
N SER A 295 -1.93 14.55 10.66
CA SER A 295 -3.38 14.67 10.79
C SER A 295 -3.82 13.84 12.00
N GLY A 296 -3.53 14.30 13.21
CA GLY A 296 -3.84 13.56 14.45
C GLY A 296 -5.30 13.09 14.55
N ARG A 297 -6.17 13.75 13.78
CA ARG A 297 -7.56 13.35 13.65
C ARG A 297 -7.72 11.99 12.98
N ILE A 298 -7.00 11.71 11.86
CA ILE A 298 -7.20 10.45 11.15
C ILE A 298 -6.68 9.25 11.95
N ASP A 299 -5.54 9.39 12.63
CA ASP A 299 -5.01 8.31 13.47
C ASP A 299 -5.92 8.00 14.68
N ALA A 300 -6.61 9.02 15.21
CA ALA A 300 -7.57 8.84 16.30
C ALA A 300 -8.87 8.15 15.86
N GLU A 301 -9.22 8.24 14.58
CA GLU A 301 -10.43 7.64 14.01
C GLU A 301 -10.19 6.22 13.47
N LEU A 302 -8.92 5.80 13.32
CA LEU A 302 -8.60 4.48 12.78
C LEU A 302 -8.83 3.35 13.78
N PRO A 303 -9.38 2.21 13.36
CA PRO A 303 -9.49 1.02 14.18
C PRO A 303 -8.13 0.53 14.70
N ALA A 304 -8.15 -0.17 15.85
CA ALA A 304 -6.96 -0.81 16.38
C ALA A 304 -6.28 -1.73 15.34
N GLY A 305 -4.96 -1.61 15.20
CA GLY A 305 -4.18 -2.36 14.21
C GLY A 305 -4.18 -1.74 12.80
N MET A 306 -4.62 -0.48 12.69
CA MET A 306 -4.46 0.35 11.48
C MET A 306 -3.77 1.66 11.81
N ARG A 307 -3.03 2.21 10.87
CA ARG A 307 -2.37 3.52 10.95
C ARG A 307 -2.38 4.25 9.63
N ALA A 308 -2.36 5.56 9.67
CA ALA A 308 -2.14 6.37 8.47
C ALA A 308 -0.63 6.47 8.19
N ALA A 309 -0.26 6.24 6.95
CA ALA A 309 1.08 6.54 6.49
C ALA A 309 1.31 8.06 6.44
N TYR A 310 2.56 8.49 6.52
CA TYR A 310 2.98 9.87 6.29
C TYR A 310 4.33 9.89 5.58
N ASP A 311 4.63 11.01 4.94
CA ASP A 311 5.85 11.16 4.15
C ASP A 311 7.10 11.06 5.05
N GLY A 312 8.01 10.19 4.68
CA GLY A 312 9.22 9.86 5.44
C GLY A 312 9.07 8.73 6.47
N LEU A 313 7.86 8.21 6.70
CA LEU A 313 7.65 7.04 7.58
C LEU A 313 8.42 5.83 7.05
N GLU A 314 9.16 5.15 7.92
CA GLU A 314 9.79 3.86 7.63
C GLU A 314 9.15 2.76 8.50
N VAL A 315 8.85 1.64 7.87
CA VAL A 315 8.29 0.45 8.52
C VAL A 315 9.01 -0.78 7.98
N VAL A 316 9.23 -1.77 8.83
CA VAL A 316 9.70 -3.10 8.38
C VAL A 316 8.60 -4.11 8.64
N PHE A 317 8.14 -4.76 7.60
CA PHE A 317 7.13 -5.81 7.68
C PHE A 317 7.78 -7.18 7.72
N PHE A 318 7.29 -8.03 8.61
CA PHE A 318 7.74 -9.41 8.77
C PHE A 318 6.54 -10.36 8.66
N ASN A 319 6.84 -11.65 8.48
CA ASN A 319 5.87 -12.70 8.74
C ASN A 319 5.87 -13.04 10.24
N GLY A 320 4.69 -13.36 10.79
CA GLY A 320 4.49 -13.73 12.18
C GLY A 320 4.96 -15.15 12.54
#